data_9baeb8fc8f1ece1fe2b0e97111ce09ec
#
_entry.id   9baeb8fc8f1ece1fe2b0e97111ce09ec
#
_cell.length_a   1.000
_cell.length_b   1.000
_cell.length_c   1.000
_cell.angle_alpha   90.00
_cell.angle_beta   90.00
_cell.angle_gamma   90.00
#
_symmetry.space_group_name_H-M   'P 1'
#
loop_
_entity.id
_entity.type
_entity.pdbx_description
1 polymer ?
#
loop_
_entity_poly.entity_id
_entity_poly.type
_entity_poly.pdbx_seq_one_letter_code
_entity_poly.pdbx_strand_id
1 'polypeptide(L)'
;GCSYQSRQADTSLAEAPVVIKNFDGYAGNGRLMQQSFNKVPQRVLAVSESVVDDLIFLGVQDRIVAISACYSKNYAPYEEEYAKLTRLTEGTGYPSKEAVLGMQPDLIVSWGSLFGDSALGSVEYWQQKGIHTYVMTNTVPVKASGRRRVEYFVNDLQQLAKIFRVEEKAKDKIVGLKKRIQVLQLQSKATPKANKPKVVTLQYLYGNEYFCRTASDLTADMIALAGGISLDDKLGGRKSVEYLVKLDPDMLIVIDTETTPVADKIKALHAHKVLSRLKAVRNNKIFVVQHRAFYCGSLRTVEAVEAMQKYIEDNF
;
A
#
# COMPACT_ATOMS: atom_id res chain seq x y z
N GLY A 1 -24.72 14.70 -44.32
CA GLY A 1 -23.68 14.09 -44.89
C GLY A 1 -22.39 13.85 -44.09
N CYS A 2 -21.45 14.79 -44.03
CA CYS A 2 -20.13 14.58 -43.40
C CYS A 2 -20.16 14.32 -41.90
N SER A 3 -21.13 14.91 -41.18
CA SER A 3 -21.25 14.75 -39.73
C SER A 3 -21.66 13.32 -39.29
N TYR A 4 -22.43 12.62 -40.10
CA TYR A 4 -22.89 11.27 -39.81
C TYR A 4 -21.75 10.26 -40.01
N GLN A 5 -20.96 10.39 -41.05
CA GLN A 5 -19.80 9.52 -41.31
C GLN A 5 -18.73 9.69 -40.25
N SER A 6 -18.52 10.94 -39.76
CA SER A 6 -17.60 11.21 -38.66
C SER A 6 -18.03 10.53 -37.37
N ARG A 7 -19.34 10.54 -37.04
CA ARG A 7 -19.86 9.81 -35.85
C ARG A 7 -19.73 8.30 -35.98
N GLN A 8 -19.95 7.73 -37.16
CA GLN A 8 -19.76 6.29 -37.36
C GLN A 8 -18.30 5.88 -37.28
N ALA A 9 -17.38 6.70 -37.79
CA ALA A 9 -15.95 6.44 -37.67
C ALA A 9 -15.52 6.46 -36.19
N ASP A 10 -15.98 7.43 -35.40
CA ASP A 10 -15.69 7.49 -33.95
C ASP A 10 -16.29 6.30 -33.20
N THR A 11 -17.50 5.87 -33.57
CA THR A 11 -18.13 4.69 -32.97
C THR A 11 -17.41 3.39 -33.37
N SER A 12 -16.94 3.29 -34.62
CA SER A 12 -16.19 2.13 -35.09
C SER A 12 -14.79 2.04 -34.51
N LEU A 13 -14.25 3.15 -34.00
CA LEU A 13 -12.98 3.22 -33.27
C LEU A 13 -13.16 3.07 -31.76
N ALA A 14 -14.40 2.84 -31.30
CA ALA A 14 -14.64 2.52 -29.90
C ALA A 14 -13.78 1.32 -29.52
N GLU A 15 -12.98 1.48 -28.49
CA GLU A 15 -12.07 0.46 -28.05
C GLU A 15 -12.82 -0.76 -27.52
N ALA A 16 -12.24 -1.94 -27.72
CA ALA A 16 -12.74 -3.17 -27.13
C ALA A 16 -12.75 -3.02 -25.59
N PRO A 17 -13.71 -3.67 -24.92
CA PRO A 17 -13.73 -3.69 -23.45
C PRO A 17 -12.41 -4.19 -22.88
N VAL A 18 -11.95 -3.55 -21.83
CA VAL A 18 -10.81 -4.02 -21.05
C VAL A 18 -11.31 -5.03 -20.03
N VAL A 19 -10.81 -6.24 -20.06
CA VAL A 19 -11.18 -7.31 -19.15
C VAL A 19 -10.02 -7.58 -18.22
N ILE A 20 -10.29 -7.54 -16.91
CA ILE A 20 -9.30 -7.86 -15.88
C ILE A 20 -9.86 -8.88 -14.89
N LYS A 21 -8.98 -9.49 -14.13
CA LYS A 21 -9.34 -10.29 -12.96
C LYS A 21 -8.85 -9.54 -11.72
N ASN A 22 -9.72 -9.39 -10.74
CA ASN A 22 -9.40 -8.73 -9.49
C ASN A 22 -10.19 -9.36 -8.35
N PHE A 23 -9.78 -9.06 -7.13
CA PHE A 23 -10.28 -9.70 -5.93
C PHE A 23 -11.62 -9.14 -5.48
N ASP A 24 -12.42 -9.99 -4.82
CA ASP A 24 -13.71 -9.61 -4.24
C ASP A 24 -13.62 -9.06 -2.80
N GLY A 25 -12.41 -8.81 -2.33
CA GLY A 25 -12.15 -8.25 -1.00
C GLY A 25 -12.39 -9.25 0.13
N TYR A 26 -12.57 -8.73 1.35
CA TYR A 26 -12.67 -9.58 2.53
C TYR A 26 -14.02 -10.30 2.64
N ALA A 27 -15.11 -9.69 2.18
CA ALA A 27 -16.43 -10.30 2.23
C ALA A 27 -16.50 -11.60 1.42
N GLY A 28 -15.75 -11.68 0.31
CA GLY A 28 -15.67 -12.86 -0.53
C GLY A 28 -14.43 -13.72 -0.31
N ASN A 29 -13.65 -13.47 0.74
CA ASN A 29 -12.39 -14.15 1.05
C ASN A 29 -11.29 -13.99 0.02
N GLY A 30 -11.33 -12.94 -0.79
CA GLY A 30 -10.28 -12.62 -1.75
C GLY A 30 -10.30 -13.48 -3.02
N ARG A 31 -11.45 -13.97 -3.43
CA ARG A 31 -11.57 -14.69 -4.70
C ARG A 31 -11.37 -13.75 -5.89
N LEU A 32 -10.79 -14.28 -6.96
CA LEU A 32 -10.66 -13.55 -8.22
C LEU A 32 -11.99 -13.51 -8.95
N MET A 33 -12.36 -12.31 -9.42
CA MET A 33 -13.55 -12.04 -10.19
C MET A 33 -13.19 -11.32 -11.47
N GLN A 34 -13.84 -11.66 -12.56
CA GLN A 34 -13.65 -10.98 -13.83
C GLN A 34 -14.48 -9.71 -13.87
N GLN A 35 -13.89 -8.61 -14.32
CA GLN A 35 -14.58 -7.35 -14.58
C GLN A 35 -14.28 -6.87 -16.00
N SER A 36 -15.28 -6.27 -16.63
CA SER A 36 -15.17 -5.71 -17.97
C SER A 36 -15.44 -4.19 -17.91
N PHE A 37 -14.49 -3.41 -18.42
CA PHE A 37 -14.57 -1.96 -18.47
C PHE A 37 -14.81 -1.52 -19.91
N ASN A 38 -16.02 -1.06 -20.20
CA ASN A 38 -16.39 -0.60 -21.55
C ASN A 38 -15.84 0.78 -21.88
N LYS A 39 -15.50 1.54 -20.85
CA LYS A 39 -14.95 2.90 -20.99
C LYS A 39 -14.00 3.20 -19.83
N VAL A 40 -13.14 4.19 -20.03
CA VAL A 40 -12.22 4.68 -19.01
C VAL A 40 -13.01 5.27 -17.84
N PRO A 41 -12.71 4.88 -16.59
CA PRO A 41 -13.34 5.48 -15.42
C PRO A 41 -13.11 7.00 -15.40
N GLN A 42 -14.18 7.75 -15.07
CA GLN A 42 -14.16 9.20 -15.02
C GLN A 42 -14.32 9.74 -13.60
N ARG A 43 -14.85 8.93 -12.69
CA ARG A 43 -15.18 9.34 -11.32
C ARG A 43 -14.65 8.29 -10.33
N VAL A 44 -13.41 8.46 -9.93
CA VAL A 44 -12.72 7.49 -9.11
C VAL A 44 -12.71 7.93 -7.64
N LEU A 45 -13.14 7.03 -6.76
CA LEU A 45 -12.86 7.13 -5.32
C LEU A 45 -11.57 6.38 -5.05
N ALA A 46 -10.55 7.08 -4.57
CA ALA A 46 -9.27 6.50 -4.19
C ALA A 46 -9.18 6.44 -2.65
N VAL A 47 -9.04 5.25 -2.12
CA VAL A 47 -8.98 5.02 -0.67
C VAL A 47 -7.58 4.55 -0.28
N SER A 48 -6.90 5.31 0.57
CA SER A 48 -5.51 5.14 0.99
C SER A 48 -4.53 5.96 0.14
N GLU A 49 -3.51 6.46 0.80
CA GLU A 49 -2.43 7.23 0.16
C GLU A 49 -1.68 6.40 -0.90
N SER A 50 -1.45 5.11 -0.64
CA SER A 50 -0.78 4.25 -1.61
C SER A 50 -1.55 4.20 -2.93
N VAL A 51 -2.88 4.11 -2.86
CA VAL A 51 -3.75 4.12 -4.04
C VAL A 51 -3.65 5.45 -4.77
N VAL A 52 -3.74 6.56 -4.04
CA VAL A 52 -3.61 7.90 -4.63
C VAL A 52 -2.26 8.06 -5.30
N ASP A 53 -1.19 7.65 -4.63
CA ASP A 53 0.18 7.70 -5.18
C ASP A 53 0.29 6.89 -6.48
N ASP A 54 -0.31 5.71 -6.53
CA ASP A 54 -0.28 4.87 -7.73
C ASP A 54 -1.04 5.51 -8.89
N LEU A 55 -2.18 6.15 -8.63
CA LEU A 55 -2.94 6.85 -9.66
C LEU A 55 -2.21 8.10 -10.16
N ILE A 56 -1.55 8.83 -9.28
CA ILE A 56 -0.70 9.97 -9.68
C ILE A 56 0.49 9.47 -10.51
N PHE A 57 1.12 8.38 -10.09
CA PHE A 57 2.21 7.76 -10.83
C PHE A 57 1.80 7.41 -12.26
N LEU A 58 0.59 6.93 -12.46
CA LEU A 58 0.04 6.61 -13.77
C LEU A 58 -0.44 7.85 -14.56
N GLY A 59 -0.45 9.03 -13.94
CA GLY A 59 -0.89 10.26 -14.57
C GLY A 59 -2.40 10.38 -14.75
N VAL A 60 -3.18 9.67 -13.92
CA VAL A 60 -4.65 9.64 -13.99
C VAL A 60 -5.33 10.34 -12.82
N GLN A 61 -4.60 11.17 -12.08
CA GLN A 61 -5.12 11.89 -10.91
C GLN A 61 -6.33 12.78 -11.23
N ASP A 62 -6.47 13.24 -12.48
CA ASP A 62 -7.62 14.07 -12.89
C ASP A 62 -8.95 13.30 -12.87
N ARG A 63 -8.88 11.96 -12.80
CA ARG A 63 -10.07 11.10 -12.68
C ARG A 63 -10.52 10.94 -11.24
N ILE A 64 -9.68 11.28 -10.26
CA ILE A 64 -10.02 11.15 -8.84
C ILE A 64 -10.98 12.27 -8.47
N VAL A 65 -12.21 11.91 -8.06
CA VAL A 65 -13.21 12.87 -7.60
C VAL A 65 -13.22 13.02 -6.09
N ALA A 66 -12.76 12.00 -5.37
CA ALA A 66 -12.59 12.07 -3.92
C ALA A 66 -11.54 11.06 -3.44
N ILE A 67 -10.93 11.39 -2.32
CA ILE A 67 -10.02 10.50 -1.58
C ILE A 67 -10.58 10.25 -0.18
N SER A 68 -10.15 9.16 0.42
CA SER A 68 -10.54 8.80 1.77
C SER A 68 -9.43 8.00 2.46
N ALA A 69 -9.45 7.97 3.78
CA ALA A 69 -8.48 7.22 4.60
C ALA A 69 -7.02 7.58 4.26
N CYS A 70 -6.75 8.86 4.08
CA CYS A 70 -5.41 9.39 3.92
C CYS A 70 -4.96 10.02 5.23
N TYR A 71 -3.95 9.43 5.85
CA TYR A 71 -3.49 9.76 7.21
C TYR A 71 -2.33 10.74 7.22
N SER A 72 -1.57 10.77 6.14
CA SER A 72 -0.31 11.53 6.09
C SER A 72 -0.54 13.03 6.12
N LYS A 73 0.41 13.73 6.73
CA LYS A 73 0.50 15.19 6.69
C LYS A 73 1.50 15.65 5.64
N ASN A 74 2.44 14.78 5.26
CA ASN A 74 3.46 15.03 4.25
C ASN A 74 3.22 14.14 3.05
N TYR A 75 2.96 14.75 1.91
CA TYR A 75 2.68 14.06 0.65
C TYR A 75 3.78 14.24 -0.39
N ALA A 76 4.98 14.62 0.04
CA ALA A 76 6.10 14.81 -0.89
C ALA A 76 6.31 13.58 -1.79
N PRO A 77 6.59 13.73 -3.09
CA PRO A 77 6.70 14.99 -3.83
C PRO A 77 5.38 15.41 -4.52
N TYR A 78 4.24 14.89 -4.05
CA TYR A 78 2.92 15.06 -4.67
C TYR A 78 2.02 16.09 -3.95
N GLU A 79 2.63 17.07 -3.26
CA GLU A 79 1.88 18.06 -2.49
C GLU A 79 0.86 18.82 -3.33
N GLU A 80 1.24 19.23 -4.54
CA GLU A 80 0.35 19.98 -5.44
C GLU A 80 -0.82 19.12 -5.88
N GLU A 81 -0.57 17.86 -6.22
CA GLU A 81 -1.60 16.92 -6.66
C GLU A 81 -2.59 16.65 -5.54
N TYR A 82 -2.10 16.36 -4.33
CA TYR A 82 -2.98 16.12 -3.18
C TYR A 82 -3.78 17.35 -2.77
N ALA A 83 -3.22 18.54 -2.91
CA ALA A 83 -3.92 19.79 -2.54
C ALA A 83 -5.18 20.03 -3.39
N LYS A 84 -5.25 19.47 -4.58
CA LYS A 84 -6.40 19.59 -5.48
C LYS A 84 -7.48 18.54 -5.24
N LEU A 85 -7.22 17.54 -4.39
CA LEU A 85 -8.12 16.41 -4.20
C LEU A 85 -9.14 16.70 -3.09
N THR A 86 -10.39 16.37 -3.34
CA THR A 86 -11.47 16.48 -2.37
C THR A 86 -11.42 15.30 -1.41
N ARG A 87 -11.47 15.55 -0.11
CA ARG A 87 -11.54 14.51 0.91
C ARG A 87 -13.01 14.17 1.19
N LEU A 88 -13.35 12.91 1.01
CA LEU A 88 -14.68 12.40 1.34
C LEU A 88 -14.87 12.26 2.85
N THR A 89 -13.80 11.90 3.55
CA THR A 89 -13.76 11.82 5.01
C THR A 89 -12.58 12.60 5.54
N GLU A 90 -12.75 13.20 6.73
CA GLU A 90 -11.67 13.82 7.44
C GLU A 90 -10.86 12.78 8.24
N GLY A 91 -9.54 12.94 8.25
CA GLY A 91 -8.64 12.08 9.02
C GLY A 91 -8.69 10.61 8.60
N THR A 92 -8.82 9.73 9.58
CA THR A 92 -8.67 8.28 9.43
C THR A 92 -9.99 7.53 9.22
N GLY A 93 -11.11 8.24 9.12
CA GLY A 93 -12.43 7.62 8.98
C GLY A 93 -12.62 6.90 7.65
N TYR A 94 -13.28 5.74 7.69
CA TYR A 94 -13.73 5.08 6.47
C TYR A 94 -14.99 5.78 5.94
N PRO A 95 -15.17 5.84 4.61
CA PRO A 95 -16.39 6.42 4.06
C PRO A 95 -17.61 5.53 4.34
N SER A 96 -18.75 6.16 4.55
CA SER A 96 -20.03 5.44 4.65
C SER A 96 -20.54 5.07 3.26
N LYS A 97 -21.43 4.08 3.18
CA LYS A 97 -22.11 3.74 1.91
C LYS A 97 -22.83 4.95 1.32
N GLU A 98 -23.52 5.72 2.16
CA GLU A 98 -24.28 6.90 1.75
C GLU A 98 -23.36 7.96 1.14
N ALA A 99 -22.23 8.22 1.78
CA ALA A 99 -21.25 9.19 1.26
C ALA A 99 -20.69 8.75 -0.10
N VAL A 100 -20.36 7.46 -0.23
CA VAL A 100 -19.84 6.91 -1.49
C VAL A 100 -20.90 6.96 -2.59
N LEU A 101 -22.12 6.54 -2.30
CA LEU A 101 -23.23 6.61 -3.26
C LEU A 101 -23.49 8.05 -3.69
N GLY A 102 -23.43 9.01 -2.76
CA GLY A 102 -23.66 10.43 -3.02
C GLY A 102 -22.63 11.03 -3.98
N MET A 103 -21.40 10.55 -3.99
CA MET A 103 -20.38 11.05 -4.91
C MET A 103 -20.46 10.43 -6.31
N GLN A 104 -21.26 9.39 -6.48
CA GLN A 104 -21.48 8.71 -7.76
C GLN A 104 -20.20 8.28 -8.46
N PRO A 105 -19.37 7.44 -7.82
CA PRO A 105 -18.16 6.95 -8.48
C PRO A 105 -18.51 5.94 -9.57
N ASP A 106 -17.63 5.79 -10.54
CA ASP A 106 -17.69 4.67 -11.50
C ASP A 106 -16.60 3.65 -11.24
N LEU A 107 -15.66 3.96 -10.33
CA LEU A 107 -14.62 3.04 -9.87
C LEU A 107 -14.22 3.38 -8.43
N ILE A 108 -14.12 2.36 -7.59
CA ILE A 108 -13.56 2.46 -6.24
C ILE A 108 -12.26 1.65 -6.22
N VAL A 109 -11.14 2.30 -5.93
CA VAL A 109 -9.84 1.64 -5.75
C VAL A 109 -9.47 1.68 -4.28
N SER A 110 -9.26 0.53 -3.66
CA SER A 110 -9.08 0.46 -2.21
C SER A 110 -8.32 -0.80 -1.76
N TRP A 111 -8.08 -0.85 -0.47
CA TRP A 111 -7.69 -2.08 0.20
C TRP A 111 -8.90 -3.01 0.42
N GLY A 112 -8.61 -4.30 0.63
CA GLY A 112 -9.63 -5.35 0.68
C GLY A 112 -10.64 -5.23 1.81
N SER A 113 -10.22 -4.79 3.01
CA SER A 113 -11.10 -4.71 4.17
C SER A 113 -12.20 -3.65 4.05
N LEU A 114 -12.06 -2.69 3.14
CA LEU A 114 -13.13 -1.74 2.86
C LEU A 114 -14.39 -2.45 2.33
N PHE A 115 -14.19 -3.55 1.60
CA PHE A 115 -15.27 -4.37 1.05
C PHE A 115 -15.63 -5.53 1.99
N GLY A 116 -15.58 -5.28 3.29
CA GLY A 116 -16.05 -6.17 4.34
C GLY A 116 -17.39 -5.73 4.90
N ASP A 117 -18.01 -6.60 5.70
CA ASP A 117 -19.36 -6.36 6.26
C ASP A 117 -19.41 -5.13 7.17
N SER A 118 -18.30 -4.81 7.83
CA SER A 118 -18.22 -3.67 8.75
C SER A 118 -17.94 -2.33 8.07
N ALA A 119 -17.78 -2.31 6.74
CA ALA A 119 -17.47 -1.09 5.98
C ALA A 119 -18.46 -0.93 4.81
N LEU A 120 -18.00 -1.03 3.57
CA LEU A 120 -18.85 -0.81 2.38
C LEU A 120 -19.63 -2.05 1.93
N GLY A 121 -19.42 -3.20 2.54
CA GLY A 121 -20.03 -4.45 2.09
C GLY A 121 -19.31 -5.05 0.89
N SER A 122 -19.97 -6.02 0.24
CA SER A 122 -19.32 -6.82 -0.80
C SER A 122 -19.03 -6.05 -2.08
N VAL A 123 -18.01 -6.48 -2.81
CA VAL A 123 -17.71 -6.01 -4.16
C VAL A 123 -18.91 -6.22 -5.09
N GLU A 124 -19.62 -7.34 -4.95
CA GLU A 124 -20.82 -7.63 -5.76
C GLU A 124 -21.91 -6.57 -5.59
N TYR A 125 -22.11 -6.08 -4.38
CA TYR A 125 -23.08 -5.01 -4.12
C TYR A 125 -22.80 -3.78 -4.98
N TRP A 126 -21.54 -3.35 -5.06
CA TRP A 126 -21.14 -2.20 -5.85
C TRP A 126 -21.23 -2.48 -7.36
N GLN A 127 -20.81 -3.65 -7.78
CA GLN A 127 -20.87 -4.03 -9.20
C GLN A 127 -22.30 -4.14 -9.70
N GLN A 128 -23.23 -4.61 -8.89
CA GLN A 128 -24.66 -4.62 -9.22
C GLN A 128 -25.22 -3.21 -9.44
N LYS A 129 -24.62 -2.21 -8.84
CA LYS A 129 -24.98 -0.79 -9.04
C LYS A 129 -24.28 -0.14 -10.22
N GLY A 130 -23.51 -0.91 -11.00
CA GLY A 130 -22.73 -0.40 -12.11
C GLY A 130 -21.45 0.30 -11.70
N ILE A 131 -20.99 0.10 -10.46
CA ILE A 131 -19.77 0.70 -9.94
C ILE A 131 -18.68 -0.37 -9.90
N HIS A 132 -17.62 -0.16 -10.67
CA HIS A 132 -16.48 -1.05 -10.67
C HIS A 132 -15.64 -0.90 -9.40
N THR A 133 -14.90 -1.96 -9.06
CA THR A 133 -14.00 -1.99 -7.90
C THR A 133 -12.63 -2.48 -8.32
N TYR A 134 -11.60 -2.01 -7.64
CA TYR A 134 -10.27 -2.57 -7.74
C TYR A 134 -9.66 -2.69 -6.34
N VAL A 135 -9.36 -3.91 -5.93
CA VAL A 135 -8.76 -4.24 -4.65
C VAL A 135 -7.26 -4.46 -4.83
N MET A 136 -6.45 -3.70 -4.10
CA MET A 136 -5.00 -3.79 -4.19
C MET A 136 -4.52 -5.16 -3.67
N THR A 137 -3.64 -5.82 -4.42
CA THR A 137 -3.24 -7.20 -4.19
C THR A 137 -2.65 -7.43 -2.80
N ASN A 138 -1.84 -6.50 -2.29
CA ASN A 138 -1.19 -6.65 -0.99
C ASN A 138 -2.13 -6.43 0.21
N THR A 139 -3.43 -6.30 -0.02
CA THR A 139 -4.42 -6.01 1.01
C THR A 139 -5.50 -7.08 1.15
N VAL A 140 -5.50 -8.10 0.30
CA VAL A 140 -6.44 -9.22 0.41
C VAL A 140 -6.00 -10.20 1.49
N PRO A 141 -6.90 -11.08 1.98
CA PRO A 141 -6.50 -12.11 2.93
C PRO A 141 -5.32 -12.95 2.42
N VAL A 142 -4.34 -13.18 3.29
CA VAL A 142 -3.10 -13.90 2.93
C VAL A 142 -3.40 -15.30 2.37
N LYS A 143 -4.43 -15.98 2.88
CA LYS A 143 -4.85 -17.29 2.37
C LYS A 143 -5.28 -17.26 0.88
N ALA A 144 -5.68 -16.10 0.38
CA ALA A 144 -6.12 -15.96 -1.02
C ALA A 144 -4.96 -15.63 -1.96
N SER A 145 -4.05 -14.76 -1.55
CA SER A 145 -2.93 -14.27 -2.37
C SER A 145 -1.56 -14.80 -1.93
N GLY A 146 -1.52 -15.55 -0.83
CA GLY A 146 -0.28 -15.98 -0.21
C GLY A 146 0.40 -14.82 0.55
N ARG A 147 1.70 -14.94 0.78
CA ARG A 147 2.50 -13.92 1.42
C ARG A 147 2.51 -12.63 0.57
N ARG A 148 2.36 -11.47 1.21
CA ARG A 148 2.44 -10.16 0.55
C ARG A 148 3.87 -9.87 0.09
N ARG A 149 3.98 -9.26 -1.11
CA ARG A 149 5.27 -8.96 -1.72
C ARG A 149 5.24 -7.57 -2.35
N VAL A 150 6.36 -6.86 -2.24
CA VAL A 150 6.50 -5.52 -2.84
C VAL A 150 6.20 -5.59 -4.34
N GLU A 151 6.72 -6.57 -5.04
CA GLU A 151 6.54 -6.71 -6.51
C GLU A 151 5.08 -6.79 -6.95
N TYR A 152 4.15 -7.18 -6.08
CA TYR A 152 2.73 -7.31 -6.44
C TYR A 152 2.06 -5.97 -6.74
N PHE A 153 2.53 -4.87 -6.15
CA PHE A 153 1.93 -3.57 -6.51
C PHE A 153 2.23 -3.17 -7.96
N VAL A 154 3.31 -3.70 -8.54
CA VAL A 154 3.64 -3.46 -9.95
C VAL A 154 2.58 -4.11 -10.84
N ASN A 155 2.07 -5.29 -10.46
CA ASN A 155 0.95 -5.92 -11.16
C ASN A 155 -0.31 -5.05 -11.06
N ASP A 156 -0.55 -4.45 -9.90
CA ASP A 156 -1.67 -3.51 -9.73
C ASP A 156 -1.52 -2.30 -10.64
N LEU A 157 -0.32 -1.73 -10.74
CA LEU A 157 -0.06 -0.63 -11.68
C LEU A 157 -0.34 -1.03 -13.12
N GLN A 158 0.04 -2.25 -13.52
CA GLN A 158 -0.21 -2.75 -14.87
C GLN A 158 -1.71 -2.91 -15.14
N GLN A 159 -2.46 -3.46 -14.17
CA GLN A 159 -3.91 -3.63 -14.30
C GLN A 159 -4.63 -2.27 -14.33
N LEU A 160 -4.24 -1.35 -13.46
CA LEU A 160 -4.80 0.00 -13.45
C LEU A 160 -4.45 0.74 -14.74
N ALA A 161 -3.25 0.57 -15.28
CA ALA A 161 -2.87 1.15 -16.56
C ALA A 161 -3.76 0.65 -17.70
N LYS A 162 -4.14 -0.63 -17.68
CA LYS A 162 -5.12 -1.20 -18.65
C LYS A 162 -6.48 -0.56 -18.48
N ILE A 163 -6.99 -0.47 -17.25
CA ILE A 163 -8.29 0.11 -16.94
C ILE A 163 -8.38 1.55 -17.45
N PHE A 164 -7.34 2.35 -17.19
CA PHE A 164 -7.30 3.76 -17.61
C PHE A 164 -6.76 3.95 -19.04
N ARG A 165 -6.37 2.86 -19.71
CA ARG A 165 -5.86 2.87 -21.10
C ARG A 165 -4.64 3.78 -21.27
N VAL A 166 -3.74 3.74 -20.29
CA VAL A 166 -2.47 4.48 -20.28
C VAL A 166 -1.25 3.57 -20.30
N GLU A 167 -1.40 2.34 -20.79
CA GLU A 167 -0.33 1.32 -20.82
C GLU A 167 0.94 1.84 -21.52
N GLU A 168 0.78 2.47 -22.67
CA GLU A 168 1.93 3.00 -23.42
C GLU A 168 2.64 4.13 -22.68
N LYS A 169 1.89 5.05 -22.07
CA LYS A 169 2.46 6.13 -21.28
C LYS A 169 3.19 5.62 -20.03
N ALA A 170 2.66 4.59 -19.40
CA ALA A 170 3.18 4.06 -18.13
C ALA A 170 4.28 3.02 -18.31
N LYS A 171 4.46 2.48 -19.52
CA LYS A 171 5.34 1.34 -19.81
C LYS A 171 6.75 1.53 -19.27
N ASP A 172 7.41 2.62 -19.62
CA ASP A 172 8.82 2.84 -19.24
C ASP A 172 8.95 3.06 -17.73
N LYS A 173 8.01 3.74 -17.11
CA LYS A 173 7.98 3.95 -15.65
C LYS A 173 7.83 2.61 -14.92
N ILE A 174 6.95 1.74 -15.40
CA ILE A 174 6.71 0.43 -14.79
C ILE A 174 7.93 -0.47 -14.98
N VAL A 175 8.54 -0.47 -16.17
CA VAL A 175 9.78 -1.20 -16.43
C VAL A 175 10.89 -0.71 -15.50
N GLY A 176 10.99 0.59 -15.29
CA GLY A 176 11.96 1.18 -14.36
C GLY A 176 11.77 0.70 -12.93
N LEU A 177 10.53 0.63 -12.45
CA LEU A 177 10.22 0.09 -11.11
C LEU A 177 10.61 -1.38 -11.00
N LYS A 178 10.27 -2.19 -12.00
CA LYS A 178 10.66 -3.61 -12.01
C LYS A 178 12.16 -3.79 -11.89
N LYS A 179 12.93 -2.99 -12.62
CA LYS A 179 14.40 -3.03 -12.55
C LYS A 179 14.92 -2.67 -11.17
N ARG A 180 14.35 -1.64 -10.53
CA ARG A 180 14.73 -1.23 -9.17
C ARG A 180 14.48 -2.35 -8.18
N ILE A 181 13.34 -3.01 -8.27
CA ILE A 181 13.00 -4.16 -7.40
C ILE A 181 13.95 -5.33 -7.67
N GLN A 182 14.26 -5.63 -8.94
CA GLN A 182 15.20 -6.70 -9.28
C GLN A 182 16.60 -6.45 -8.73
N VAL A 183 17.08 -5.21 -8.77
CA VAL A 183 18.38 -4.84 -8.17
C VAL A 183 18.37 -5.13 -6.68
N LEU A 184 17.30 -4.75 -5.96
CA LEU A 184 17.16 -5.05 -4.54
C LEU A 184 17.16 -6.55 -4.27
N GLN A 185 16.43 -7.34 -5.06
CA GLN A 185 16.38 -8.79 -4.95
C GLN A 185 17.76 -9.43 -5.12
N LEU A 186 18.52 -8.99 -6.14
CA LEU A 186 19.87 -9.50 -6.40
C LEU A 186 20.84 -9.17 -5.27
N GLN A 187 20.81 -7.94 -4.78
CA GLN A 187 21.67 -7.50 -3.68
C GLN A 187 21.35 -8.25 -2.39
N SER A 188 20.07 -8.47 -2.09
CA SER A 188 19.66 -9.25 -0.92
C SER A 188 20.14 -10.70 -1.00
N LYS A 189 20.03 -11.32 -2.16
CA LYS A 189 20.51 -12.70 -2.37
C LYS A 189 22.04 -12.80 -2.25
N ALA A 190 22.77 -11.78 -2.67
CA ALA A 190 24.22 -11.75 -2.60
C ALA A 190 24.75 -11.50 -1.19
N THR A 191 23.94 -10.94 -0.29
CA THR A 191 24.36 -10.65 1.08
C THR A 191 24.33 -11.93 1.92
N PRO A 192 25.46 -12.33 2.58
CA PRO A 192 25.47 -13.48 3.45
C PRO A 192 24.50 -13.31 4.62
N LYS A 193 23.83 -14.40 5.03
CA LYS A 193 22.86 -14.38 6.13
C LYS A 193 23.48 -13.82 7.42
N ALA A 194 24.74 -14.11 7.69
CA ALA A 194 25.44 -13.62 8.88
C ALA A 194 25.56 -12.09 8.92
N ASN A 195 25.49 -11.43 7.76
CA ASN A 195 25.59 -9.96 7.63
C ASN A 195 24.24 -9.28 7.62
N LYS A 196 23.13 -10.05 7.72
CA LYS A 196 21.78 -9.49 7.70
C LYS A 196 21.33 -9.21 9.14
N PRO A 197 20.97 -7.97 9.49
CA PRO A 197 20.42 -7.68 10.80
C PRO A 197 19.06 -8.32 11.00
N LYS A 198 18.77 -8.70 12.23
CA LYS A 198 17.45 -9.20 12.66
C LYS A 198 16.59 -8.00 13.01
N VAL A 199 15.40 -7.92 12.43
CA VAL A 199 14.55 -6.74 12.45
C VAL A 199 13.15 -7.09 12.95
N VAL A 200 12.60 -6.24 13.83
CA VAL A 200 11.20 -6.28 14.24
C VAL A 200 10.54 -4.98 13.82
N THR A 201 9.30 -5.07 13.34
CA THR A 201 8.48 -3.92 12.95
C THR A 201 7.50 -3.56 14.05
N LEU A 202 7.64 -2.35 14.60
CA LEU A 202 6.78 -1.80 15.64
C LEU A 202 5.89 -0.72 15.05
N GLN A 203 4.57 -0.92 15.12
CA GLN A 203 3.59 0.06 14.64
C GLN A 203 3.09 0.98 15.76
N TYR A 204 2.73 0.40 16.90
CA TYR A 204 2.25 1.15 18.06
C TYR A 204 2.95 0.66 19.33
N LEU A 205 3.14 1.56 20.28
CA LEU A 205 3.64 1.27 21.62
C LEU A 205 2.57 1.67 22.64
N TYR A 206 2.18 0.72 23.50
CA TYR A 206 1.14 0.89 24.52
C TYR A 206 1.69 0.54 25.91
N GLY A 207 2.56 1.37 26.45
CA GLY A 207 3.17 1.09 27.77
C GLY A 207 4.01 -0.20 27.72
N ASN A 208 3.54 -1.28 28.33
CA ASN A 208 4.23 -2.58 28.36
C ASN A 208 3.80 -3.55 27.26
N GLU A 209 3.06 -3.07 26.27
CA GLU A 209 2.68 -3.82 25.10
C GLU A 209 3.05 -3.04 23.83
N TYR A 210 3.27 -3.76 22.74
CA TYR A 210 3.48 -3.16 21.43
C TYR A 210 2.65 -3.89 20.38
N PHE A 211 2.35 -3.20 19.28
CA PHE A 211 1.69 -3.81 18.13
C PHE A 211 2.74 -4.09 17.06
N CYS A 212 2.83 -5.36 16.66
CA CYS A 212 3.72 -5.80 15.59
C CYS A 212 2.94 -6.23 14.35
N ARG A 213 3.62 -6.21 13.20
CA ARG A 213 3.08 -6.73 11.94
C ARG A 213 3.23 -8.26 11.91
N THR A 214 2.57 -8.89 10.96
CA THR A 214 2.73 -10.34 10.75
C THR A 214 3.92 -10.63 9.85
N ALA A 215 4.46 -11.85 9.96
CA ALA A 215 5.54 -12.34 9.09
C ALA A 215 5.13 -12.40 7.61
N SER A 216 3.83 -12.34 7.31
CA SER A 216 3.29 -12.38 5.95
C SER A 216 2.95 -11.00 5.39
N ASP A 217 3.07 -9.95 6.19
CA ASP A 217 2.79 -8.58 5.76
C ASP A 217 3.87 -8.01 4.84
N LEU A 218 3.52 -6.91 4.18
CA LEU A 218 4.41 -6.23 3.24
C LEU A 218 5.73 -5.78 3.90
N THR A 219 5.68 -5.36 5.15
CA THR A 219 6.88 -4.95 5.89
C THR A 219 7.92 -6.05 5.98
N ALA A 220 7.51 -7.31 6.14
CA ALA A 220 8.43 -8.44 6.17
C ALA A 220 9.16 -8.60 4.83
N ASP A 221 8.45 -8.43 3.71
CA ASP A 221 9.07 -8.47 2.39
C ASP A 221 10.00 -7.28 2.14
N MET A 222 9.61 -6.09 2.60
CA MET A 222 10.46 -4.90 2.55
C MET A 222 11.79 -5.14 3.29
N ILE A 223 11.74 -5.71 4.48
CA ILE A 223 12.93 -6.05 5.27
C ILE A 223 13.81 -7.04 4.49
N ALA A 224 13.23 -8.09 3.95
CA ALA A 224 13.98 -9.10 3.18
C ALA A 224 14.66 -8.47 1.96
N LEU A 225 13.97 -7.62 1.21
CA LEU A 225 14.52 -6.91 0.06
C LEU A 225 15.64 -5.95 0.45
N ALA A 226 15.55 -5.33 1.60
CA ALA A 226 16.57 -4.41 2.10
C ALA A 226 17.82 -5.11 2.65
N GLY A 227 17.81 -6.43 2.75
CA GLY A 227 18.93 -7.20 3.27
C GLY A 227 18.87 -7.51 4.77
N GLY A 228 17.68 -7.45 5.36
CA GLY A 228 17.44 -7.83 6.75
C GLY A 228 16.73 -9.18 6.88
N ILE A 229 16.56 -9.62 8.12
CA ILE A 229 15.80 -10.81 8.48
C ILE A 229 14.64 -10.36 9.37
N SER A 230 13.42 -10.53 8.89
CA SER A 230 12.24 -10.18 9.69
C SER A 230 12.02 -11.20 10.82
N LEU A 231 11.89 -10.69 12.03
CA LEU A 231 11.50 -11.46 13.20
C LEU A 231 10.02 -11.24 13.56
N ASP A 232 9.25 -10.62 12.68
CA ASP A 232 7.84 -10.36 12.92
C ASP A 232 7.10 -11.67 13.24
N ASP A 233 6.17 -11.59 14.21
CA ASP A 233 5.40 -12.74 14.64
C ASP A 233 4.43 -13.19 13.53
N LYS A 234 4.22 -14.51 13.45
CA LYS A 234 3.30 -15.07 12.43
C LYS A 234 1.89 -14.53 12.54
N LEU A 235 1.42 -14.30 13.76
CA LEU A 235 0.06 -13.82 14.00
C LEU A 235 -0.05 -12.31 14.04
N GLY A 236 1.07 -11.62 14.33
CA GLY A 236 1.06 -10.17 14.53
C GLY A 236 0.22 -9.77 15.75
N GLY A 237 -0.17 -8.48 15.80
CA GLY A 237 -1.05 -7.96 16.84
C GLY A 237 -0.32 -7.46 18.08
N ARG A 238 -1.05 -7.38 19.21
CA ARG A 238 -0.50 -6.89 20.49
C ARG A 238 0.33 -7.96 21.16
N LYS A 239 1.55 -7.57 21.55
CA LYS A 239 2.51 -8.43 22.25
C LYS A 239 3.03 -7.71 23.46
N SER A 240 3.40 -8.47 24.50
CA SER A 240 4.13 -7.92 25.63
C SER A 240 5.53 -7.48 25.22
N VAL A 241 6.04 -6.39 25.81
CA VAL A 241 7.42 -5.96 25.59
C VAL A 241 8.44 -7.04 26.00
N GLU A 242 8.08 -7.94 26.90
CA GLU A 242 8.92 -9.08 27.26
C GLU A 242 9.20 -10.00 26.07
N TYR A 243 8.24 -10.16 25.18
CA TYR A 243 8.42 -10.92 23.94
C TYR A 243 9.48 -10.25 23.05
N LEU A 244 9.47 -8.93 22.97
CA LEU A 244 10.46 -8.16 22.20
C LEU A 244 11.86 -8.28 22.81
N VAL A 245 11.96 -8.26 24.13
CA VAL A 245 13.22 -8.51 24.85
C VAL A 245 13.79 -9.89 24.50
N LYS A 246 12.92 -10.89 24.46
CA LYS A 246 13.31 -12.26 24.12
C LYS A 246 13.86 -12.37 22.70
N LEU A 247 13.28 -11.66 21.76
CA LEU A 247 13.76 -11.62 20.37
C LEU A 247 15.07 -10.84 20.24
N ASP A 248 15.22 -9.79 21.02
CA ASP A 248 16.36 -8.83 21.03
C ASP A 248 16.88 -8.52 19.62
N PRO A 249 16.07 -7.81 18.81
CA PRO A 249 16.45 -7.52 17.43
C PRO A 249 17.69 -6.62 17.34
N ASP A 250 18.39 -6.70 16.23
CA ASP A 250 19.53 -5.83 15.92
C ASP A 250 19.04 -4.43 15.51
N MET A 251 17.86 -4.36 14.92
CA MET A 251 17.27 -3.14 14.36
C MET A 251 15.77 -3.16 14.58
N LEU A 252 15.21 -1.99 14.86
CA LEU A 252 13.76 -1.77 14.91
C LEU A 252 13.33 -0.92 13.72
N ILE A 253 12.23 -1.31 13.10
CA ILE A 253 11.46 -0.43 12.25
C ILE A 253 10.33 0.15 13.09
N VAL A 254 10.20 1.47 13.06
CA VAL A 254 9.08 2.18 13.67
C VAL A 254 8.22 2.74 12.54
N ILE A 255 6.95 2.35 12.51
CA ILE A 255 6.00 2.88 11.54
C ILE A 255 5.54 4.26 12.00
N ASP A 256 5.70 5.25 11.14
CA ASP A 256 5.14 6.57 11.36
C ASP A 256 3.67 6.56 10.95
N THR A 257 2.79 6.45 11.93
CA THR A 257 1.34 6.44 11.74
C THR A 257 0.76 7.85 11.63
N GLU A 258 1.58 8.87 11.91
CA GLU A 258 1.21 10.29 11.91
C GLU A 258 0.07 10.68 12.86
N THR A 259 -0.48 9.74 13.61
CA THR A 259 -1.43 10.01 14.70
C THR A 259 -0.70 10.45 15.96
N THR A 260 0.52 9.95 16.17
CA THR A 260 1.44 10.36 17.22
C THR A 260 2.76 10.75 16.55
N PRO A 261 3.39 11.88 16.91
CA PRO A 261 4.68 12.24 16.32
C PRO A 261 5.70 11.12 16.48
N VAL A 262 6.34 10.73 15.40
CA VAL A 262 7.30 9.61 15.42
C VAL A 262 8.47 9.88 16.37
N ALA A 263 8.88 11.14 16.51
CA ALA A 263 9.92 11.53 17.46
C ALA A 263 9.53 11.20 18.91
N ASP A 264 8.25 11.39 19.27
CA ASP A 264 7.74 11.03 20.60
C ASP A 264 7.75 9.53 20.82
N LYS A 265 7.41 8.78 19.79
CA LYS A 265 7.44 7.30 19.83
C LYS A 265 8.85 6.79 20.05
N ILE A 266 9.84 7.35 19.35
CA ILE A 266 11.26 6.99 19.52
C ILE A 266 11.75 7.40 20.91
N LYS A 267 11.38 8.58 21.37
CA LYS A 267 11.70 9.05 22.72
C LYS A 267 11.12 8.11 23.78
N ALA A 268 9.90 7.63 23.59
CA ALA A 268 9.27 6.67 24.50
C ALA A 268 10.03 5.33 24.55
N LEU A 269 10.57 4.87 23.43
CA LEU A 269 11.42 3.68 23.41
C LEU A 269 12.68 3.84 24.26
N HIS A 270 13.36 4.97 24.14
CA HIS A 270 14.58 5.26 24.92
C HIS A 270 14.29 5.47 26.40
N ALA A 271 13.10 5.95 26.76
CA ALA A 271 12.69 6.20 28.14
C ALA A 271 12.09 4.97 28.82
N HIS A 272 11.69 3.94 28.06
CA HIS A 272 11.04 2.75 28.59
C HIS A 272 12.04 1.91 29.40
N LYS A 273 11.66 1.51 30.63
CA LYS A 273 12.53 0.74 31.50
C LYS A 273 13.04 -0.57 30.90
N VAL A 274 12.18 -1.24 30.16
CA VAL A 274 12.50 -2.55 29.55
C VAL A 274 13.09 -2.34 28.15
N LEU A 275 12.40 -1.60 27.29
CA LEU A 275 12.79 -1.46 25.90
C LEU A 275 14.09 -0.69 25.69
N SER A 276 14.45 0.20 26.62
CA SER A 276 15.74 0.91 26.57
C SER A 276 16.95 -0.02 26.64
N ARG A 277 16.75 -1.24 27.12
CA ARG A 277 17.81 -2.26 27.25
C ARG A 277 18.00 -3.08 25.97
N LEU A 278 17.05 -3.01 25.03
CA LEU A 278 17.18 -3.71 23.76
C LEU A 278 18.42 -3.21 23.02
N LYS A 279 19.13 -4.15 22.40
CA LYS A 279 20.31 -3.83 21.57
C LYS A 279 20.01 -2.75 20.55
N ALA A 280 18.91 -2.88 19.81
CA ALA A 280 18.50 -1.92 18.78
C ALA A 280 18.25 -0.51 19.36
N VAL A 281 17.67 -0.41 20.55
CA VAL A 281 17.40 0.89 21.20
C VAL A 281 18.70 1.49 21.76
N ARG A 282 19.49 0.70 22.50
CA ARG A 282 20.77 1.17 23.03
C ARG A 282 21.71 1.70 21.95
N ASN A 283 21.75 1.03 20.82
CA ASN A 283 22.62 1.37 19.70
C ASN A 283 21.95 2.36 18.73
N ASN A 284 20.73 2.80 19.03
CA ASN A 284 19.92 3.69 18.20
C ASN A 284 19.78 3.17 16.76
N LYS A 285 19.61 1.86 16.61
CA LYS A 285 19.37 1.22 15.31
C LYS A 285 17.86 1.17 15.04
N ILE A 286 17.29 2.34 14.81
CA ILE A 286 15.86 2.56 14.60
C ILE A 286 15.67 3.21 13.23
N PHE A 287 14.89 2.57 12.38
CA PHE A 287 14.57 3.06 11.05
C PHE A 287 13.07 3.36 10.96
N VAL A 288 12.73 4.55 10.47
CA VAL A 288 11.34 4.99 10.36
C VAL A 288 10.81 4.67 8.96
N VAL A 289 9.64 4.02 8.92
CA VAL A 289 8.89 3.79 7.67
C VAL A 289 7.56 4.52 7.77
N GLN A 290 7.24 5.35 6.79
CA GLN A 290 5.95 6.03 6.74
C GLN A 290 4.84 5.03 6.43
N HIS A 291 3.68 5.20 7.07
CA HIS A 291 2.47 4.39 6.81
C HIS A 291 2.14 4.34 5.31
N ARG A 292 2.26 5.46 4.64
CA ARG A 292 2.07 5.61 3.21
C ARG A 292 2.92 4.64 2.37
N ALA A 293 4.10 4.26 2.86
CA ALA A 293 5.04 3.43 2.12
C ALA A 293 4.80 1.93 2.27
N PHE A 294 4.14 1.48 3.35
CA PHE A 294 4.13 0.03 3.60
C PHE A 294 2.80 -0.67 3.31
N TYR A 295 1.70 0.05 3.09
CA TYR A 295 0.37 -0.59 3.12
C TYR A 295 0.02 -1.34 1.81
N CYS A 296 -0.38 -0.63 0.76
CA CYS A 296 -0.75 -1.28 -0.51
C CYS A 296 0.47 -1.53 -1.41
N GLY A 297 1.45 -0.68 -1.30
CA GLY A 297 2.60 -0.62 -2.18
C GLY A 297 2.49 0.50 -3.20
N SER A 298 3.61 1.19 -3.41
CA SER A 298 3.74 2.29 -4.38
C SER A 298 5.23 2.56 -4.64
N LEU A 299 5.54 3.56 -5.45
CA LEU A 299 6.91 4.04 -5.61
C LEU A 299 7.53 4.40 -4.24
N ARG A 300 6.72 4.94 -3.29
CA ARG A 300 7.19 5.24 -1.93
C ARG A 300 7.72 3.99 -1.22
N THR A 301 7.11 2.84 -1.48
CA THR A 301 7.57 1.56 -0.92
C THR A 301 8.95 1.19 -1.42
N VAL A 302 9.19 1.31 -2.72
CA VAL A 302 10.50 1.03 -3.33
C VAL A 302 11.56 1.97 -2.76
N GLU A 303 11.25 3.26 -2.66
CA GLU A 303 12.16 4.25 -2.09
C GLU A 303 12.48 3.94 -0.62
N ALA A 304 11.49 3.53 0.16
CA ALA A 304 11.69 3.14 1.56
C ALA A 304 12.62 1.93 1.68
N VAL A 305 12.45 0.94 0.81
CA VAL A 305 13.32 -0.25 0.79
C VAL A 305 14.75 0.12 0.40
N GLU A 306 14.91 0.98 -0.61
CA GLU A 306 16.24 1.47 -1.02
C GLU A 306 16.94 2.23 0.11
N ALA A 307 16.20 3.09 0.81
CA ALA A 307 16.72 3.82 1.96
C ALA A 307 17.08 2.88 3.13
N MET A 308 16.25 1.87 3.37
CA MET A 308 16.50 0.86 4.41
C MET A 308 17.74 0.04 4.08
N GLN A 309 17.92 -0.36 2.81
CA GLN A 309 19.11 -1.07 2.38
C GLN A 309 20.37 -0.25 2.64
N LYS A 310 20.36 1.02 2.28
CA LYS A 310 21.49 1.92 2.54
C LYS A 310 21.75 2.05 4.04
N TYR A 311 20.70 2.19 4.83
CA TYR A 311 20.80 2.25 6.29
C TYR A 311 21.47 0.98 6.85
N ILE A 312 21.07 -0.19 6.37
CA ILE A 312 21.63 -1.46 6.80
C ILE A 312 23.12 -1.54 6.41
N GLU A 313 23.47 -1.17 5.18
CA GLU A 313 24.87 -1.14 4.73
C GLU A 313 25.73 -0.22 5.61
N ASP A 314 25.22 0.95 5.97
CA ASP A 314 25.95 1.94 6.75
C ASP A 314 26.07 1.59 8.24
N ASN A 315 25.20 0.70 8.78
CA ASN A 315 25.09 0.46 10.22
C ASN A 315 25.37 -0.98 10.66
N PHE A 316 25.55 -1.89 9.71
CA PHE A 316 25.79 -3.30 10.03
C PHE A 316 26.90 -4.01 9.17
#